data_2bf2c1924df55d76cbcdf7f09a4c290d
#
_entry.id   2bf2c1924df55d76cbcdf7f09a4c290d
#
_cell.length_a   1.000
_cell.length_b   1.000
_cell.length_c   1.000
_cell.angle_alpha   90.00
_cell.angle_beta   90.00
_cell.angle_gamma   90.00
#
_symmetry.space_group_name_H-M   'P 1'
#
loop_
_entity.id
_entity.type
_entity.pdbx_description
1 polymer ?
#
loop_
_entity_poly.entity_id
_entity_poly.type
_entity_poly.pdbx_seq_one_letter_code
_entity_poly.pdbx_strand_id
1 'polypeptide(L)'
;MAVVNIREVYPGVSLGLWQMDETVEQLFEAYPLLQAYRSQVEEKYKNDGRKLEFLAIRALMYEMLKTNGASKGLLSHAGDITHNEAGKPLFRGYHISVSHTKGYAALILSKNQEVAVDIEYFSDRVERIASKFLRKDEKAEDLDAKLVHWCAKETVFKLFSEENLMFEDMRVKPFDTMADWSCDVENFKSRKMAHVDFELTMEFVLTYAAL
;
A
#
# COMPACT_ATOMS: atom_id res chain seq x y z
N MET A 1 8.41 5.68 18.31
CA MET A 1 8.47 5.04 16.99
C MET A 1 7.12 4.41 16.75
N ALA A 2 6.44 4.86 15.72
CA ALA A 2 5.03 4.54 15.50
C ALA A 2 4.79 3.45 14.45
N VAL A 3 5.47 2.30 14.55
CA VAL A 3 5.02 1.09 13.86
C VAL A 3 3.67 0.70 14.47
N VAL A 4 2.60 0.89 13.74
CA VAL A 4 1.26 0.62 14.25
C VAL A 4 1.00 -0.88 14.29
N ASN A 5 1.42 -1.62 13.27
CA ASN A 5 1.22 -3.06 13.18
C ASN A 5 2.13 -3.69 12.12
N ILE A 6 2.70 -4.85 12.43
CA ILE A 6 3.31 -5.77 11.46
C ILE A 6 2.70 -7.14 11.71
N ARG A 7 2.07 -7.74 10.71
CA ARG A 7 1.38 -9.02 10.84
C ARG A 7 1.44 -9.86 9.56
N GLU A 8 1.32 -11.15 9.69
CA GLU A 8 1.05 -12.05 8.58
C GLU A 8 -0.45 -11.97 8.24
N VAL A 9 -0.76 -11.66 6.98
CA VAL A 9 -2.16 -11.55 6.49
C VAL A 9 -2.58 -12.77 5.67
N TYR A 10 -1.63 -13.40 4.98
CA TYR A 10 -1.79 -14.70 4.33
C TYR A 10 -0.52 -15.52 4.58
N PRO A 11 -0.52 -16.85 4.41
CA PRO A 11 0.67 -17.66 4.58
C PRO A 11 1.85 -17.15 3.77
N GLY A 12 2.92 -16.70 4.46
CA GLY A 12 4.11 -16.13 3.83
C GLY A 12 3.97 -14.71 3.28
N VAL A 13 2.89 -13.99 3.63
CA VAL A 13 2.64 -12.60 3.25
C VAL A 13 2.56 -11.73 4.50
N SER A 14 3.48 -10.78 4.63
CA SER A 14 3.50 -9.82 5.74
C SER A 14 3.01 -8.46 5.29
N LEU A 15 2.15 -7.85 6.10
CA LEU A 15 1.65 -6.48 5.97
C LEU A 15 2.15 -5.65 7.13
N GLY A 16 2.66 -4.46 6.84
CA GLY A 16 3.08 -3.47 7.80
C GLY A 16 2.34 -2.14 7.61
N LEU A 17 1.97 -1.52 8.72
CA LEU A 17 1.37 -0.20 8.78
C LEU A 17 2.19 0.70 9.70
N TRP A 18 2.50 1.90 9.22
CA TRP A 18 3.26 2.93 9.92
C TRP A 18 2.43 4.21 10.03
N GLN A 19 2.26 4.72 11.23
CA GLN A 19 1.75 6.07 11.48
C GLN A 19 2.92 7.05 11.45
N MET A 20 2.85 8.06 10.60
CA MET A 20 3.92 9.04 10.37
C MET A 20 3.80 10.23 11.32
N ASP A 21 4.11 10.00 12.61
CA ASP A 21 4.05 11.04 13.67
C ASP A 21 5.43 11.67 13.94
N GLU A 22 6.50 11.08 13.35
CA GLU A 22 7.86 11.56 13.54
C GLU A 22 8.19 12.74 12.63
N THR A 23 9.23 13.48 13.00
CA THR A 23 9.93 14.40 12.10
C THR A 23 10.92 13.65 11.22
N VAL A 24 11.36 14.27 10.13
CA VAL A 24 12.40 13.74 9.24
C VAL A 24 13.68 13.43 10.01
N GLU A 25 14.10 14.31 10.92
CA GLU A 25 15.31 14.13 11.73
C GLU A 25 15.17 12.97 12.71
N GLN A 26 14.01 12.80 13.34
CA GLN A 26 13.77 11.67 14.24
C GLN A 26 13.86 10.33 13.53
N LEU A 27 13.42 10.22 12.27
CA LEU A 27 13.59 9.01 11.46
C LEU A 27 15.07 8.75 11.14
N PHE A 28 15.85 9.77 10.79
CA PHE A 28 17.28 9.62 10.56
C PHE A 28 18.05 9.23 11.82
N GLU A 29 17.66 9.73 12.99
CA GLU A 29 18.26 9.36 14.28
C GLU A 29 17.90 7.92 14.68
N ALA A 30 16.64 7.54 14.52
CA ALA A 30 16.16 6.21 14.91
C ALA A 30 16.67 5.09 13.97
N TYR A 31 16.89 5.40 12.68
CA TYR A 31 17.28 4.44 11.65
C TYR A 31 18.57 4.88 10.94
N PRO A 32 19.77 4.52 11.47
CA PRO A 32 21.07 4.94 10.89
C PRO A 32 21.24 4.54 9.42
N LEU A 33 20.60 3.44 8.97
CA LEU A 33 20.63 3.04 7.56
C LEU A 33 20.02 4.10 6.63
N LEU A 34 19.10 4.94 7.10
CA LEU A 34 18.47 5.99 6.33
C LEU A 34 19.41 7.17 6.03
N GLN A 35 20.51 7.32 6.78
CA GLN A 35 21.48 8.39 6.53
C GLN A 35 22.08 8.34 5.11
N ALA A 36 22.15 7.13 4.52
CA ALA A 36 22.58 6.97 3.13
C ALA A 36 21.69 7.69 2.11
N TYR A 37 20.45 8.00 2.48
CA TYR A 37 19.46 8.67 1.62
C TYR A 37 19.31 10.15 1.90
N ARG A 38 20.02 10.74 2.87
CA ARG A 38 19.84 12.13 3.29
C ARG A 38 19.97 13.11 2.13
N SER A 39 21.07 13.09 1.40
CA SER A 39 21.29 13.99 0.25
C SER A 39 20.18 13.82 -0.80
N GLN A 40 19.84 12.59 -1.16
CA GLN A 40 18.78 12.29 -2.11
C GLN A 40 17.43 12.88 -1.68
N VAL A 41 17.08 12.72 -0.40
CA VAL A 41 15.80 13.20 0.16
C VAL A 41 15.74 14.72 0.17
N GLU A 42 16.83 15.39 0.58
CA GLU A 42 16.92 16.84 0.62
C GLU A 42 16.87 17.47 -0.78
N GLU A 43 17.55 16.87 -1.76
CA GLU A 43 17.56 17.36 -3.15
C GLU A 43 16.23 17.13 -3.87
N LYS A 44 15.63 15.93 -3.68
CA LYS A 44 14.46 15.52 -4.45
C LYS A 44 13.15 16.09 -3.91
N TYR A 45 13.02 16.24 -2.58
CA TYR A 45 11.74 16.58 -1.95
C TYR A 45 11.83 17.92 -1.20
N LYS A 46 11.00 18.87 -1.62
CA LYS A 46 10.89 20.19 -0.95
C LYS A 46 9.96 20.18 0.26
N ASN A 47 9.05 19.20 0.32
CA ASN A 47 8.01 19.10 1.35
C ASN A 47 8.37 17.99 2.33
N ASP A 48 8.35 18.26 3.62
CA ASP A 48 8.70 17.30 4.66
C ASP A 48 7.75 16.10 4.70
N GLY A 49 6.48 16.26 4.35
CA GLY A 49 5.55 15.14 4.21
C GLY A 49 6.03 14.12 3.18
N ARG A 50 6.53 14.56 2.03
CA ARG A 50 7.10 13.65 1.00
C ARG A 50 8.42 13.01 1.45
N LYS A 51 9.23 13.72 2.23
CA LYS A 51 10.43 13.14 2.84
C LYS A 51 10.05 12.06 3.85
N LEU A 52 9.04 12.31 4.69
CA LEU A 52 8.52 11.35 5.66
C LEU A 52 7.97 10.09 4.98
N GLU A 53 7.13 10.22 3.96
CA GLU A 53 6.61 9.10 3.17
C GLU A 53 7.75 8.21 2.65
N PHE A 54 8.77 8.82 2.06
CA PHE A 54 9.94 8.11 1.53
C PHE A 54 10.72 7.37 2.61
N LEU A 55 10.97 8.01 3.74
CA LEU A 55 11.75 7.46 4.85
C LEU A 55 10.94 6.41 5.64
N ALA A 56 9.66 6.67 5.90
CA ALA A 56 8.78 5.76 6.64
C ALA A 56 8.66 4.40 5.96
N ILE A 57 8.48 4.35 4.63
CA ILE A 57 8.45 3.08 3.88
C ILE A 57 9.76 2.28 4.07
N ARG A 58 10.92 2.94 4.11
CA ARG A 58 12.22 2.27 4.30
C ARG A 58 12.44 1.80 5.72
N ALA A 59 12.01 2.60 6.70
CA ALA A 59 12.00 2.21 8.10
C ALA A 59 11.06 1.02 8.32
N LEU A 60 9.86 1.07 7.74
CA LEU A 60 8.89 -0.03 7.81
C LEU A 60 9.44 -1.31 7.17
N MET A 61 10.09 -1.21 6.01
CA MET A 61 10.77 -2.36 5.38
C MET A 61 11.80 -2.97 6.32
N TYR A 62 12.61 -2.15 6.99
CA TYR A 62 13.61 -2.62 7.96
C TYR A 62 12.95 -3.39 9.11
N GLU A 63 11.90 -2.84 9.72
CA GLU A 63 11.20 -3.48 10.83
C GLU A 63 10.49 -4.77 10.40
N MET A 64 9.86 -4.79 9.22
CA MET A 64 9.22 -6.00 8.68
C MET A 64 10.24 -7.10 8.40
N LEU A 65 11.36 -6.78 7.77
CA LEU A 65 12.45 -7.75 7.53
C LEU A 65 13.02 -8.28 8.84
N LYS A 66 13.21 -7.43 9.83
CA LYS A 66 13.70 -7.80 11.17
C LYS A 66 12.71 -8.72 11.87
N THR A 67 11.43 -8.40 11.86
CA THR A 67 10.35 -9.22 12.42
C THR A 67 10.29 -10.59 11.75
N ASN A 68 10.52 -10.66 10.45
CA ASN A 68 10.55 -11.89 9.67
C ASN A 68 11.89 -12.66 9.76
N GLY A 69 12.78 -12.27 10.69
CA GLY A 69 14.02 -12.98 10.93
C GLY A 69 15.08 -12.86 9.82
N ALA A 70 15.07 -11.78 9.06
CA ALA A 70 16.03 -11.54 8.00
C ALA A 70 17.48 -11.43 8.52
N SER A 71 18.44 -11.87 7.71
CA SER A 71 19.87 -11.76 8.04
C SER A 71 20.32 -10.28 8.16
N LYS A 72 21.37 -10.03 8.96
CA LYS A 72 21.95 -8.68 9.08
C LYS A 72 22.35 -8.08 7.73
N GLY A 73 22.84 -8.91 6.79
CA GLY A 73 23.17 -8.48 5.44
C GLY A 73 21.97 -7.98 4.66
N LEU A 74 20.79 -8.61 4.80
CA LEU A 74 19.57 -8.15 4.15
C LEU A 74 19.04 -6.88 4.83
N LEU A 75 19.11 -6.80 6.16
CA LEU A 75 18.66 -5.62 6.92
C LEU A 75 19.44 -4.35 6.54
N SER A 76 20.76 -4.46 6.27
CA SER A 76 21.56 -3.29 5.82
C SER A 76 21.11 -2.74 4.46
N HIS A 77 20.33 -3.49 3.70
CA HIS A 77 19.79 -3.11 2.40
C HIS A 77 18.29 -2.80 2.41
N ALA A 78 17.65 -2.74 3.58
CA ALA A 78 16.20 -2.51 3.69
C ALA A 78 15.71 -1.23 3.00
N GLY A 79 16.59 -0.25 2.83
CA GLY A 79 16.28 0.99 2.10
C GLY A 79 16.40 0.91 0.58
N ASP A 80 16.96 -0.17 0.01
CA ASP A 80 17.27 -0.29 -1.43
C ASP A 80 16.02 -0.63 -2.28
N ILE A 81 14.94 0.09 -2.08
CA ILE A 81 13.73 -0.05 -2.90
C ILE A 81 13.95 0.72 -4.20
N THR A 82 13.89 0.00 -5.32
CA THR A 82 13.93 0.56 -6.68
C THR A 82 12.55 0.46 -7.35
N HIS A 83 12.42 0.91 -8.59
CA HIS A 83 11.16 0.82 -9.33
C HIS A 83 11.45 0.35 -10.75
N ASN A 84 10.55 -0.45 -11.33
CA ASN A 84 10.58 -0.78 -12.75
C ASN A 84 10.01 0.36 -13.61
N GLU A 85 9.96 0.16 -14.94
CA GLU A 85 9.42 1.14 -15.89
C GLU A 85 7.94 1.47 -15.67
N ALA A 86 7.16 0.51 -15.15
CA ALA A 86 5.75 0.69 -14.79
C ALA A 86 5.55 1.36 -13.41
N GLY A 87 6.65 1.72 -12.71
CA GLY A 87 6.58 2.32 -11.38
C GLY A 87 6.35 1.33 -10.23
N LYS A 88 6.34 0.01 -10.50
CA LYS A 88 6.20 -1.02 -9.45
C LYS A 88 7.47 -1.05 -8.59
N PRO A 89 7.34 -1.01 -7.25
CA PRO A 89 8.50 -1.10 -6.37
C PRO A 89 9.11 -2.51 -6.42
N LEU A 90 10.42 -2.57 -6.38
CA LEU A 90 11.23 -3.79 -6.43
C LEU A 90 12.17 -3.86 -5.23
N PHE A 91 12.30 -5.05 -4.65
CA PHE A 91 13.21 -5.33 -3.55
C PHE A 91 13.71 -6.78 -3.58
N ARG A 92 14.98 -6.99 -3.77
CA ARG A 92 15.85 -8.18 -3.55
C ARG A 92 15.15 -9.53 -3.34
N GLY A 93 14.44 -10.05 -4.36
CA GLY A 93 13.79 -11.38 -4.29
C GLY A 93 12.54 -11.41 -3.42
N TYR A 94 11.93 -10.26 -3.19
CA TYR A 94 10.58 -10.12 -2.62
C TYR A 94 9.66 -9.44 -3.63
N HIS A 95 8.43 -9.90 -3.69
CA HIS A 95 7.32 -9.13 -4.23
C HIS A 95 6.92 -8.13 -3.15
N ILE A 96 6.83 -6.86 -3.51
CA ILE A 96 6.45 -5.79 -2.59
C ILE A 96 5.43 -4.86 -3.22
N SER A 97 4.59 -4.27 -2.39
CA SER A 97 3.76 -3.14 -2.77
C SER A 97 3.76 -2.12 -1.65
N VAL A 98 3.69 -0.85 -2.01
CA VAL A 98 3.70 0.26 -1.06
C VAL A 98 2.56 1.21 -1.36
N SER A 99 2.01 1.80 -0.31
CA SER A 99 1.07 2.91 -0.42
C SER A 99 1.25 3.85 0.75
N HIS A 100 0.86 5.10 0.59
CA HIS A 100 0.88 6.09 1.66
C HIS A 100 -0.25 7.09 1.45
N THR A 101 -0.78 7.56 2.54
CA THR A 101 -1.79 8.62 2.59
C THR A 101 -1.46 9.60 3.71
N LYS A 102 -2.33 10.56 3.97
CA LYS A 102 -2.12 11.53 5.04
C LYS A 102 -1.94 10.82 6.39
N GLY A 103 -0.73 10.91 6.96
CA GLY A 103 -0.39 10.37 8.28
C GLY A 103 -0.06 8.87 8.31
N TYR A 104 -0.19 8.13 7.19
CA TYR A 104 0.03 6.68 7.18
C TYR A 104 0.83 6.22 5.96
N ALA A 105 1.64 5.17 6.18
CA ALA A 105 2.32 4.42 5.14
C ALA A 105 2.08 2.92 5.34
N ALA A 106 1.82 2.20 4.26
CA ALA A 106 1.60 0.76 4.24
C ALA A 106 2.59 0.07 3.30
N LEU A 107 3.04 -1.11 3.71
CA LEU A 107 3.91 -1.98 2.93
C LEU A 107 3.48 -3.42 3.11
N ILE A 108 3.35 -4.14 1.99
CA ILE A 108 3.13 -5.58 1.98
C ILE A 108 4.29 -6.26 1.26
N LEU A 109 4.70 -7.43 1.72
CA LEU A 109 5.79 -8.19 1.13
C LEU A 109 5.57 -9.70 1.20
N SER A 110 6.05 -10.41 0.17
CA SER A 110 6.12 -11.87 0.12
C SER A 110 7.33 -12.31 -0.72
N LYS A 111 7.83 -13.52 -0.46
CA LYS A 111 8.86 -14.14 -1.32
C LYS A 111 8.26 -14.91 -2.50
N ASN A 112 7.02 -15.37 -2.37
CA ASN A 112 6.48 -16.40 -3.25
C ASN A 112 5.19 -15.97 -3.97
N GLN A 113 4.59 -14.85 -3.58
CA GLN A 113 3.30 -14.40 -4.08
C GLN A 113 3.39 -12.96 -4.56
N GLU A 114 2.75 -12.66 -5.68
CA GLU A 114 2.48 -11.26 -6.04
C GLU A 114 1.57 -10.63 -4.99
N VAL A 115 1.90 -9.42 -4.58
CA VAL A 115 1.19 -8.72 -3.50
C VAL A 115 0.87 -7.29 -3.91
N ALA A 116 -0.23 -6.78 -3.38
CA ALA A 116 -0.58 -5.37 -3.52
C ALA A 116 -1.23 -4.82 -2.25
N VAL A 117 -1.03 -3.53 -2.00
CA VAL A 117 -1.63 -2.78 -0.91
C VAL A 117 -1.98 -1.38 -1.37
N ASP A 118 -3.11 -0.89 -0.90
CA ASP A 118 -3.46 0.53 -0.99
C ASP A 118 -4.01 1.04 0.34
N ILE A 119 -3.77 2.33 0.64
CA ILE A 119 -4.29 3.00 1.82
C ILE A 119 -4.71 4.41 1.47
N GLU A 120 -5.93 4.77 1.88
CA GLU A 120 -6.50 6.10 1.69
C GLU A 120 -7.03 6.65 3.02
N TYR A 121 -6.75 7.93 3.33
CA TYR A 121 -7.32 8.54 4.51
C TYR A 121 -8.83 8.73 4.33
N PHE A 122 -9.57 8.63 5.43
CA PHE A 122 -11.02 8.78 5.42
C PHE A 122 -11.42 10.22 5.06
N SER A 123 -12.08 10.40 3.92
CA SER A 123 -12.40 11.72 3.38
C SER A 123 -13.55 11.67 2.36
N ASP A 124 -14.40 12.71 2.37
CA ASP A 124 -15.45 12.94 1.36
C ASP A 124 -14.91 13.29 -0.05
N ARG A 125 -13.59 13.44 -0.17
CA ARG A 125 -12.95 13.77 -1.45
C ARG A 125 -13.24 12.72 -2.53
N VAL A 126 -13.40 11.46 -2.14
CA VAL A 126 -13.73 10.35 -3.05
C VAL A 126 -15.08 10.56 -3.75
N GLU A 127 -16.04 11.22 -3.12
CA GLU A 127 -17.35 11.49 -3.72
C GLU A 127 -17.26 12.35 -4.97
N ARG A 128 -16.33 13.33 -4.98
CA ARG A 128 -16.12 14.24 -6.12
C ARG A 128 -15.55 13.55 -7.36
N ILE A 129 -14.90 12.40 -7.16
CA ILE A 129 -14.27 11.64 -8.23
C ILE A 129 -14.98 10.31 -8.49
N ALA A 130 -16.05 9.98 -7.77
CA ALA A 130 -16.75 8.71 -7.85
C ALA A 130 -17.12 8.32 -9.29
N SER A 131 -17.59 9.28 -10.10
CA SER A 131 -17.92 9.06 -11.51
C SER A 131 -16.74 8.70 -12.40
N LYS A 132 -15.48 8.86 -11.92
CA LYS A 132 -14.26 8.54 -12.69
C LYS A 132 -13.83 7.09 -12.50
N PHE A 133 -14.20 6.47 -11.38
CA PHE A 133 -13.76 5.12 -11.06
C PHE A 133 -14.89 4.11 -10.88
N LEU A 134 -16.10 4.56 -10.52
CA LEU A 134 -17.27 3.69 -10.44
C LEU A 134 -17.84 3.43 -11.82
N ARG A 135 -18.06 2.16 -12.12
CA ARG A 135 -18.78 1.72 -13.31
C ARG A 135 -20.28 1.89 -13.10
N LYS A 136 -21.05 1.94 -14.18
CA LYS A 136 -22.52 2.05 -14.13
C LYS A 136 -23.21 0.83 -13.51
N ASP A 137 -22.52 -0.31 -13.50
CA ASP A 137 -23.01 -1.59 -12.96
C ASP A 137 -22.47 -1.87 -11.55
N GLU A 138 -21.77 -0.93 -10.93
CA GLU A 138 -21.36 -0.97 -9.53
C GLU A 138 -22.27 -0.10 -8.66
N LYS A 139 -22.47 -0.52 -7.40
CA LYS A 139 -23.25 0.21 -6.40
C LYS A 139 -22.35 0.56 -5.22
N ALA A 140 -22.16 1.83 -4.98
CA ALA A 140 -21.47 2.39 -3.82
C ALA A 140 -22.29 3.60 -3.34
N GLU A 141 -23.26 3.36 -2.46
CA GLU A 141 -24.26 4.37 -2.08
C GLU A 141 -23.69 5.35 -1.06
N ASP A 142 -22.95 4.86 -0.09
CA ASP A 142 -22.34 5.66 0.98
C ASP A 142 -20.85 5.95 0.76
N LEU A 143 -20.27 6.72 1.68
CA LEU A 143 -18.88 7.12 1.63
C LEU A 143 -17.94 5.93 1.82
N ASP A 144 -18.27 5.02 2.73
CA ASP A 144 -17.48 3.85 3.07
C ASP A 144 -17.34 2.93 1.86
N ALA A 145 -18.46 2.61 1.22
CA ALA A 145 -18.48 1.80 0.00
C ALA A 145 -17.67 2.45 -1.13
N LYS A 146 -17.76 3.78 -1.32
CA LYS A 146 -16.98 4.50 -2.33
C LYS A 146 -15.47 4.43 -2.05
N LEU A 147 -15.07 4.60 -0.79
CA LEU A 147 -13.66 4.51 -0.38
C LEU A 147 -13.11 3.11 -0.59
N VAL A 148 -13.86 2.07 -0.20
CA VAL A 148 -13.46 0.67 -0.43
C VAL A 148 -13.37 0.37 -1.93
N HIS A 149 -14.34 0.81 -2.75
CA HIS A 149 -14.27 0.63 -4.21
C HIS A 149 -13.02 1.27 -4.82
N TRP A 150 -12.71 2.51 -4.42
CA TRP A 150 -11.52 3.22 -4.88
C TRP A 150 -10.25 2.46 -4.51
N CYS A 151 -10.08 2.19 -3.21
CA CYS A 151 -8.89 1.57 -2.65
C CYS A 151 -8.69 0.14 -3.19
N ALA A 152 -9.78 -0.65 -3.33
CA ALA A 152 -9.72 -1.99 -3.92
C ALA A 152 -9.28 -1.98 -5.39
N LYS A 153 -9.78 -1.03 -6.18
CA LYS A 153 -9.34 -0.89 -7.58
C LYS A 153 -7.88 -0.45 -7.68
N GLU A 154 -7.41 0.45 -6.81
CA GLU A 154 -5.98 0.82 -6.75
C GLU A 154 -5.12 -0.39 -6.34
N THR A 155 -5.58 -1.23 -5.41
CA THR A 155 -4.90 -2.48 -5.06
C THR A 155 -4.82 -3.43 -6.25
N VAL A 156 -5.92 -3.63 -6.97
CA VAL A 156 -5.94 -4.51 -8.15
C VAL A 156 -5.11 -3.95 -9.30
N PHE A 157 -5.12 -2.63 -9.52
CA PHE A 157 -4.23 -1.97 -10.47
C PHE A 157 -2.75 -2.25 -10.15
N LYS A 158 -2.34 -2.15 -8.89
CA LYS A 158 -0.97 -2.46 -8.45
C LYS A 158 -0.64 -3.95 -8.60
N LEU A 159 -1.60 -4.84 -8.30
CA LEU A 159 -1.44 -6.29 -8.39
C LEU A 159 -1.18 -6.76 -9.84
N PHE A 160 -1.88 -6.15 -10.80
CA PHE A 160 -1.77 -6.41 -12.23
C PHE A 160 -1.06 -5.25 -12.97
N SER A 161 -0.01 -4.70 -12.38
CA SER A 161 0.67 -3.48 -12.87
C SER A 161 1.16 -3.56 -14.31
N GLU A 162 1.42 -4.76 -14.84
CA GLU A 162 1.86 -4.97 -16.23
C GLU A 162 0.70 -4.94 -17.24
N GLU A 163 -0.55 -5.05 -16.78
CA GLU A 163 -1.72 -5.08 -17.64
C GLU A 163 -2.25 -3.69 -18.02
N ASN A 164 -1.72 -2.63 -17.42
CA ASN A 164 -2.12 -1.24 -17.67
C ASN A 164 -3.64 -1.06 -17.61
N LEU A 165 -4.25 -1.46 -16.48
CA LEU A 165 -5.70 -1.44 -16.27
C LEU A 165 -6.23 -0.01 -16.18
N MET A 166 -7.41 0.21 -16.76
CA MET A 166 -8.22 1.38 -16.51
C MET A 166 -9.31 1.03 -15.46
N PHE A 167 -9.90 2.01 -14.79
CA PHE A 167 -10.97 1.76 -13.81
C PHE A 167 -12.16 1.00 -14.40
N GLU A 168 -12.47 1.23 -15.68
CA GLU A 168 -13.53 0.54 -16.41
C GLU A 168 -13.20 -0.93 -16.73
N ASP A 169 -11.93 -1.32 -16.71
CA ASP A 169 -11.48 -2.70 -16.87
C ASP A 169 -11.65 -3.52 -15.58
N MET A 170 -12.04 -2.89 -14.48
CA MET A 170 -12.18 -3.51 -13.15
C MET A 170 -13.61 -3.34 -12.62
N ARG A 171 -14.19 -4.41 -12.08
CA ARG A 171 -15.49 -4.38 -11.43
C ARG A 171 -15.41 -4.97 -10.04
N VAL A 172 -15.72 -4.16 -9.04
CA VAL A 172 -15.92 -4.63 -7.67
C VAL A 172 -17.27 -5.32 -7.58
N LYS A 173 -17.30 -6.55 -7.09
CA LYS A 173 -18.54 -7.30 -6.84
C LYS A 173 -19.27 -6.69 -5.64
N PRO A 174 -20.59 -6.84 -5.54
CA PRO A 174 -21.34 -6.36 -4.39
C PRO A 174 -20.80 -6.90 -3.07
N PHE A 175 -20.67 -6.05 -2.08
CA PHE A 175 -20.28 -6.36 -0.71
C PHE A 175 -21.02 -5.41 0.25
N ASP A 176 -21.00 -5.71 1.54
CA ASP A 176 -21.58 -4.90 2.61
C ASP A 176 -20.48 -4.46 3.58
N THR A 177 -20.20 -3.17 3.66
CA THR A 177 -19.17 -2.58 4.52
C THR A 177 -19.39 -2.82 6.02
N MET A 178 -20.60 -3.19 6.43
CA MET A 178 -20.94 -3.49 7.82
C MET A 178 -20.79 -4.98 8.17
N ALA A 179 -20.78 -5.87 7.16
CA ALA A 179 -20.79 -7.32 7.35
C ALA A 179 -19.54 -8.00 6.78
N ASP A 180 -18.97 -7.44 5.71
CA ASP A 180 -17.85 -8.03 4.99
C ASP A 180 -16.52 -7.36 5.36
N TRP A 181 -15.44 -8.13 5.24
CA TRP A 181 -14.05 -7.69 5.42
C TRP A 181 -13.23 -7.84 4.15
N SER A 182 -13.90 -8.23 3.08
CA SER A 182 -13.30 -8.46 1.76
C SER A 182 -14.30 -8.20 0.65
N CYS A 183 -13.78 -7.96 -0.56
CA CYS A 183 -14.57 -7.91 -1.78
C CYS A 183 -13.80 -8.58 -2.92
N ASP A 184 -14.52 -9.05 -3.93
CA ASP A 184 -13.93 -9.57 -5.15
C ASP A 184 -13.91 -8.50 -6.24
N VAL A 185 -12.79 -8.38 -6.94
CA VAL A 185 -12.61 -7.47 -8.06
C VAL A 185 -12.33 -8.26 -9.32
N GLU A 186 -13.21 -8.13 -10.31
CA GLU A 186 -13.06 -8.75 -11.61
C GLU A 186 -12.19 -7.87 -12.52
N ASN A 187 -11.11 -8.45 -13.05
CA ASN A 187 -10.28 -7.85 -14.08
C ASN A 187 -10.74 -8.38 -15.46
N PHE A 188 -11.36 -7.52 -16.25
CA PHE A 188 -11.91 -7.90 -17.56
C PHE A 188 -10.85 -8.14 -18.64
N LYS A 189 -9.65 -7.55 -18.52
CA LYS A 189 -8.57 -7.75 -19.49
C LYS A 189 -8.05 -9.19 -19.48
N SER A 190 -7.70 -9.67 -18.29
CA SER A 190 -7.16 -11.02 -18.12
C SER A 190 -8.22 -12.05 -17.74
N ARG A 191 -9.47 -11.62 -17.48
CA ARG A 191 -10.58 -12.46 -16.98
C ARG A 191 -10.25 -13.15 -15.65
N LYS A 192 -9.48 -12.48 -14.81
CA LYS A 192 -9.11 -12.95 -13.49
C LYS A 192 -9.99 -12.29 -12.44
N MET A 193 -10.13 -12.97 -11.30
CA MET A 193 -10.74 -12.43 -10.10
C MET A 193 -9.63 -12.21 -9.07
N ALA A 194 -9.60 -11.03 -8.46
CA ALA A 194 -8.76 -10.75 -7.31
C ALA A 194 -9.64 -10.67 -6.05
N HIS A 195 -9.28 -11.45 -5.04
CA HIS A 195 -9.85 -11.31 -3.71
C HIS A 195 -9.08 -10.22 -2.97
N VAL A 196 -9.78 -9.22 -2.46
CA VAL A 196 -9.20 -8.04 -1.81
C VAL A 196 -9.79 -7.94 -0.41
N ASP A 197 -8.94 -8.11 0.60
CA ASP A 197 -9.32 -7.81 1.97
C ASP A 197 -9.25 -6.32 2.25
N PHE A 198 -10.11 -5.83 3.15
CA PHE A 198 -10.11 -4.44 3.54
C PHE A 198 -10.29 -4.23 5.05
N GLU A 199 -9.73 -3.13 5.53
CA GLU A 199 -9.93 -2.59 6.87
C GLU A 199 -10.48 -1.18 6.76
N LEU A 200 -11.64 -0.96 7.35
CA LEU A 200 -12.29 0.32 7.40
C LEU A 200 -12.19 0.89 8.82
N THR A 201 -11.61 2.07 8.96
CA THR A 201 -11.47 2.78 10.23
C THR A 201 -12.02 4.20 10.11
N MET A 202 -12.05 4.95 11.20
CA MET A 202 -12.40 6.37 11.19
C MET A 202 -11.31 7.26 10.56
N GLU A 203 -10.11 6.72 10.32
CA GLU A 203 -8.96 7.48 9.86
C GLU A 203 -8.54 7.10 8.43
N PHE A 204 -8.68 5.82 8.07
CA PHE A 204 -8.28 5.30 6.76
C PHE A 204 -9.08 4.07 6.33
N VAL A 205 -9.03 3.81 5.04
CA VAL A 205 -9.33 2.52 4.41
C VAL A 205 -8.01 1.92 3.93
N LEU A 206 -7.78 0.66 4.29
CA LEU A 206 -6.62 -0.12 3.86
C LEU A 206 -7.12 -1.35 3.11
N THR A 207 -6.61 -1.59 1.91
CA THR A 207 -6.94 -2.78 1.11
C THR A 207 -5.67 -3.52 0.73
N TYR A 208 -5.73 -4.86 0.68
CA TYR A 208 -4.59 -5.68 0.31
C TYR A 208 -5.02 -6.99 -0.34
N ALA A 209 -4.13 -7.54 -1.19
CA ALA A 209 -4.36 -8.78 -1.91
C ALA A 209 -3.04 -9.51 -2.18
N ALA A 210 -3.13 -10.83 -2.41
CA ALA A 210 -2.04 -11.69 -2.86
C ALA A 210 -2.51 -12.68 -3.93
N LEU A 211 -1.60 -13.11 -4.83
CA LEU A 211 -1.81 -14.10 -5.89
C LEU A 211 -0.73 -15.17 -5.87
#